data_74009d466ebabdc675db5e021ca35817
#
_entry.id   74009d466ebabdc675db5e021ca35817
#
_cell.length_a   1.000
_cell.length_b   1.000
_cell.length_c   1.000
_cell.angle_alpha   90.00
_cell.angle_beta   90.00
_cell.angle_gamma   90.00
#
_symmetry.space_group_name_H-M   'P 1'
#
loop_
_entity.id
_entity.type
_entity.pdbx_description
1 polymer ?
#
loop_
_entity_poly.entity_id
_entity_poly.type
_entity_poly.pdbx_seq_one_letter_code
_entity_poly.pdbx_strand_id
1 'polypeptide(L)'
;MATATALSQEKKSLETTVSVIDSLQEEIEDALALVDFALESKDAQGFTELQKNAAEMEQQLAKLEFKRMFRRETDHNNCFIDIVAGAGGTEAEDWAGMLLRMYIRYAERQGFSVEILEESEGDIAGINHATLRLKGDYAYGYLRTETGVHRLVRHSPFDANNKRHTSFASVFVYPEVDDSIEININPGAVSYTHLTLPTTPYV
;
A
#
# COMPACT_ATOMS: atom_id res chain seq x y z
N MET A 1 -14.04 -24.85 9.79
CA MET A 1 -12.74 -24.44 10.36
C MET A 1 -12.30 -23.03 9.90
N ALA A 2 -12.49 -22.66 8.64
CA ALA A 2 -12.13 -21.33 8.12
C ALA A 2 -12.77 -20.15 8.89
N THR A 3 -14.05 -20.25 9.25
CA THR A 3 -14.78 -19.22 10.00
C THR A 3 -14.25 -18.98 11.41
N ALA A 4 -13.77 -20.02 12.11
CA ALA A 4 -13.22 -19.88 13.46
C ALA A 4 -11.85 -19.17 13.43
N THR A 5 -11.05 -19.43 12.39
CA THR A 5 -9.73 -18.78 12.21
C THR A 5 -9.91 -17.30 11.86
N ALA A 6 -10.85 -16.96 10.97
CA ALA A 6 -11.17 -15.59 10.60
C ALA A 6 -11.67 -14.77 11.81
N LEU A 7 -12.61 -15.31 12.58
CA LEU A 7 -13.10 -14.68 13.82
C LEU A 7 -11.98 -14.48 14.86
N SER A 8 -11.06 -15.44 14.98
CA SER A 8 -9.91 -15.32 15.88
C SER A 8 -8.94 -14.23 15.45
N GLN A 9 -8.72 -14.07 14.14
CA GLN A 9 -7.90 -12.98 13.59
C GLN A 9 -8.55 -11.61 13.79
N GLU A 10 -9.84 -11.51 13.51
CA GLU A 10 -10.60 -10.27 13.72
C GLU A 10 -10.60 -9.87 15.20
N LYS A 11 -10.87 -10.82 16.11
CA LYS A 11 -10.78 -10.59 17.54
C LYS A 11 -9.40 -10.06 17.94
N LYS A 12 -8.32 -10.70 17.47
CA LYS A 12 -6.94 -10.27 17.77
C LYS A 12 -6.64 -8.87 17.26
N SER A 13 -7.10 -8.52 16.06
CA SER A 13 -6.93 -7.17 15.49
C SER A 13 -7.66 -6.11 16.31
N LEU A 14 -8.89 -6.39 16.74
CA LEU A 14 -9.67 -5.49 17.58
C LEU A 14 -9.04 -5.35 18.98
N GLU A 15 -8.65 -6.46 19.61
CA GLU A 15 -7.97 -6.43 20.91
C GLU A 15 -6.66 -5.62 20.86
N THR A 16 -5.88 -5.75 19.79
CA THR A 16 -4.65 -4.97 19.61
C THR A 16 -4.98 -3.47 19.48
N THR A 17 -6.03 -3.13 18.75
CA THR A 17 -6.42 -1.73 18.57
C THR A 17 -6.91 -1.12 19.88
N VAL A 18 -7.75 -1.82 20.63
CA VAL A 18 -8.25 -1.38 21.95
C VAL A 18 -7.09 -1.23 22.93
N SER A 19 -6.19 -2.21 23.01
CA SER A 19 -5.03 -2.15 23.89
C SER A 19 -4.12 -0.94 23.61
N VAL A 20 -3.92 -0.58 22.34
CA VAL A 20 -3.12 0.61 21.98
C VAL A 20 -3.83 1.91 22.40
N ILE A 21 -5.16 1.96 22.27
CA ILE A 21 -5.95 3.13 22.68
C ILE A 21 -5.90 3.29 24.19
N ASP A 22 -6.11 2.20 24.94
CA ASP A 22 -6.07 2.21 26.40
C ASP A 22 -4.68 2.61 26.92
N SER A 23 -3.60 2.06 26.34
CA SER A 23 -2.21 2.43 26.67
C SER A 23 -1.94 3.91 26.41
N LEU A 24 -2.37 4.45 25.25
CA LEU A 24 -2.20 5.87 24.95
C LEU A 24 -2.98 6.76 25.91
N GLN A 25 -4.15 6.32 26.36
CA GLN A 25 -4.93 7.08 27.33
C GLN A 25 -4.23 7.14 28.70
N GLU A 26 -3.71 6.01 29.17
CA GLU A 26 -2.92 5.94 30.41
C GLU A 26 -1.65 6.80 30.31
N GLU A 27 -0.91 6.71 29.17
CA GLU A 27 0.29 7.53 28.95
C GLU A 27 0.00 9.03 28.96
N ILE A 28 -1.16 9.46 28.43
CA ILE A 28 -1.57 10.86 28.42
C ILE A 28 -1.94 11.32 29.85
N GLU A 29 -2.65 10.50 30.62
CA GLU A 29 -3.02 10.81 32.02
C GLU A 29 -1.77 10.94 32.89
N ASP A 30 -0.81 10.04 32.75
CA ASP A 30 0.48 10.08 33.42
C ASP A 30 1.30 11.30 33.01
N ALA A 31 1.35 11.63 31.73
CA ALA A 31 2.06 12.79 31.22
C ALA A 31 1.47 14.11 31.78
N LEU A 32 0.14 14.21 31.88
CA LEU A 32 -0.52 15.39 32.45
C LEU A 32 -0.16 15.56 33.93
N ALA A 33 -0.14 14.49 34.72
CA ALA A 33 0.27 14.54 36.12
C ALA A 33 1.75 14.96 36.28
N LEU A 34 2.62 14.48 35.38
CA LEU A 34 4.04 14.86 35.38
C LEU A 34 4.28 16.31 34.95
N VAL A 35 3.45 16.88 34.07
CA VAL A 35 3.52 18.31 33.68
C VAL A 35 3.29 19.20 34.89
N ASP A 36 2.25 18.92 35.69
CA ASP A 36 1.94 19.72 36.88
C ASP A 36 3.11 19.68 37.89
N PHE A 37 3.71 18.51 38.10
CA PHE A 37 4.87 18.36 38.98
C PHE A 37 6.13 19.07 38.42
N ALA A 38 6.38 19.01 37.11
CA ALA A 38 7.51 19.66 36.48
C ALA A 38 7.38 21.22 36.52
N LEU A 39 6.15 21.73 36.44
CA LEU A 39 5.83 23.15 36.60
C LEU A 39 6.15 23.63 38.03
N GLU A 40 5.74 22.88 39.04
CA GLU A 40 6.02 23.22 40.43
C GLU A 40 7.52 23.16 40.79
N SER A 41 8.23 22.15 40.29
CA SER A 41 9.64 21.93 40.55
C SER A 41 10.60 22.74 39.67
N LYS A 42 10.11 23.42 38.61
CA LYS A 42 10.89 24.12 37.59
C LYS A 42 11.98 23.25 36.94
N ASP A 43 11.66 21.98 36.73
CA ASP A 43 12.58 21.01 36.13
C ASP A 43 12.59 21.11 34.59
N ALA A 44 13.62 21.77 34.06
CA ALA A 44 13.79 21.95 32.61
C ALA A 44 14.09 20.63 31.88
N GLN A 45 14.75 19.66 32.52
CA GLN A 45 15.04 18.35 31.92
C GLN A 45 13.78 17.51 31.82
N GLY A 46 12.98 17.45 32.87
CA GLY A 46 11.67 16.78 32.88
C GLY A 46 10.76 17.32 31.78
N PHE A 47 10.76 18.63 31.54
CA PHE A 47 10.00 19.24 30.43
C PHE A 47 10.45 18.76 29.05
N THR A 48 11.76 18.59 28.84
CA THR A 48 12.29 18.12 27.54
C THR A 48 11.91 16.67 27.29
N GLU A 49 11.93 15.82 28.33
CA GLU A 49 11.48 14.43 28.23
C GLU A 49 9.98 14.32 27.95
N LEU A 50 9.17 15.10 28.65
CA LEU A 50 7.71 15.16 28.42
C LEU A 50 7.38 15.62 27.00
N GLN A 51 8.11 16.57 26.46
CA GLN A 51 7.92 17.03 25.09
C GLN A 51 8.26 15.95 24.06
N LYS A 52 9.29 15.15 24.34
CA LYS A 52 9.65 14.01 23.49
C LYS A 52 8.56 12.92 23.54
N ASN A 53 8.11 12.58 24.74
CA ASN A 53 7.05 11.59 24.93
C ASN A 53 5.74 12.03 24.23
N ALA A 54 5.38 13.31 24.35
CA ALA A 54 4.21 13.86 23.65
C ALA A 54 4.32 13.73 22.13
N ALA A 55 5.51 13.97 21.55
CA ALA A 55 5.73 13.80 20.12
C ALA A 55 5.65 12.32 19.69
N GLU A 56 6.07 11.39 20.53
CA GLU A 56 5.94 9.95 20.27
C GLU A 56 4.47 9.51 20.34
N MET A 57 3.69 9.97 21.33
CA MET A 57 2.26 9.74 21.42
C MET A 57 1.49 10.32 20.21
N GLU A 58 1.85 11.53 19.77
CA GLU A 58 1.26 12.15 18.58
C GLU A 58 1.50 11.31 17.32
N GLN A 59 2.70 10.74 17.17
CA GLN A 59 2.99 9.83 16.05
C GLN A 59 2.19 8.53 16.11
N GLN A 60 1.98 7.99 17.32
CA GLN A 60 1.16 6.78 17.50
C GLN A 60 -0.31 7.07 17.17
N LEU A 61 -0.83 8.21 17.65
CA LEU A 61 -2.19 8.66 17.35
C LEU A 61 -2.39 8.86 15.85
N ALA A 62 -1.45 9.53 15.17
CA ALA A 62 -1.50 9.73 13.72
C ALA A 62 -1.57 8.41 12.94
N LYS A 63 -0.86 7.36 13.39
CA LYS A 63 -0.96 6.02 12.80
C LYS A 63 -2.33 5.38 12.99
N LEU A 64 -2.96 5.56 14.15
CA LEU A 64 -4.32 5.06 14.42
C LEU A 64 -5.36 5.82 13.60
N GLU A 65 -5.25 7.14 13.49
CA GLU A 65 -6.12 7.96 12.66
C GLU A 65 -6.01 7.58 11.18
N PHE A 66 -4.79 7.33 10.72
CA PHE A 66 -4.56 6.86 9.35
C PHE A 66 -5.23 5.50 9.09
N LYS A 67 -5.10 4.55 10.01
CA LYS A 67 -5.81 3.25 9.90
C LYS A 67 -7.33 3.42 9.87
N ARG A 68 -7.88 4.41 10.56
CA ARG A 68 -9.31 4.71 10.53
C ARG A 68 -9.83 5.15 9.16
N MET A 69 -8.95 5.60 8.25
CA MET A 69 -9.34 5.95 6.88
C MET A 69 -9.68 4.73 6.02
N PHE A 70 -9.21 3.54 6.40
CA PHE A 70 -9.49 2.29 5.71
C PHE A 70 -10.89 1.78 6.09
N ARG A 71 -11.90 2.13 5.27
CA ARG A 71 -13.30 1.82 5.53
C ARG A 71 -13.91 0.83 4.55
N ARG A 72 -13.18 0.49 3.47
CA ARG A 72 -13.68 -0.46 2.47
C ARG A 72 -13.45 -1.87 2.98
N GLU A 73 -14.41 -2.75 2.67
CA GLU A 73 -14.35 -4.16 3.02
C GLU A 73 -13.08 -4.86 2.51
N THR A 74 -12.55 -4.40 1.38
CA THR A 74 -11.34 -4.94 0.76
C THR A 74 -10.04 -4.32 1.30
N ASP A 75 -10.09 -3.21 2.06
CA ASP A 75 -8.88 -2.48 2.47
C ASP A 75 -7.96 -3.31 3.38
N HIS A 76 -8.49 -4.28 4.14
CA HIS A 76 -7.73 -5.17 5.01
C HIS A 76 -7.05 -6.34 4.28
N ASN A 77 -7.36 -6.55 3.00
CA ASN A 77 -6.84 -7.67 2.25
C ASN A 77 -5.36 -7.50 1.89
N ASN A 78 -4.73 -8.62 1.56
CA ASN A 78 -3.49 -8.62 0.82
C ASN A 78 -3.69 -7.97 -0.56
N CYS A 79 -2.62 -7.61 -1.24
CA CYS A 79 -2.73 -7.04 -2.58
C CYS A 79 -1.70 -7.61 -3.55
N PHE A 80 -2.03 -7.46 -4.82
CA PHE A 80 -1.12 -7.62 -5.91
C PHE A 80 -0.76 -6.25 -6.48
N ILE A 81 0.46 -6.11 -6.95
CA ILE A 81 0.95 -4.91 -7.65
C ILE A 81 1.54 -5.35 -8.98
N ASP A 82 0.95 -4.86 -10.05
CA ASP A 82 1.50 -4.99 -11.40
C ASP A 82 2.22 -3.71 -11.78
N ILE A 83 3.46 -3.84 -12.20
CA ILE A 83 4.30 -2.74 -12.67
C ILE A 83 4.64 -3.01 -14.12
N VAL A 84 4.30 -2.09 -15.01
CA VAL A 84 4.53 -2.22 -16.45
C VAL A 84 5.27 -0.99 -16.96
N ALA A 85 6.39 -1.22 -17.65
CA ALA A 85 7.11 -0.15 -18.31
C ALA A 85 6.24 0.53 -19.38
N GLY A 86 6.24 1.86 -19.41
CA GLY A 86 5.52 2.62 -20.42
C GLY A 86 6.29 2.73 -21.74
N ALA A 87 5.72 3.47 -22.69
CA ALA A 87 6.41 3.79 -23.93
C ALA A 87 7.64 4.66 -23.66
N GLY A 88 8.82 4.17 -23.96
CA GLY A 88 10.11 4.88 -23.71
C GLY A 88 11.33 4.00 -23.74
N GLY A 89 11.18 2.72 -24.06
CA GLY A 89 12.30 1.75 -24.11
C GLY A 89 13.06 1.69 -22.78
N THR A 90 14.38 1.54 -22.86
CA THR A 90 15.29 1.33 -21.71
C THR A 90 15.11 2.30 -20.56
N GLU A 91 14.77 3.56 -20.81
CA GLU A 91 14.49 4.54 -19.74
C GLU A 91 13.22 4.21 -18.94
N ALA A 92 12.17 3.74 -19.61
CA ALA A 92 10.93 3.34 -18.97
C ALA A 92 11.09 2.01 -18.23
N GLU A 93 11.86 1.08 -18.78
CA GLU A 93 12.21 -0.20 -18.16
C GLU A 93 13.01 0.01 -16.87
N ASP A 94 14.03 0.90 -16.91
CA ASP A 94 14.80 1.25 -15.72
C ASP A 94 13.94 1.93 -14.66
N TRP A 95 13.02 2.83 -15.07
CA TRP A 95 12.06 3.44 -14.15
C TRP A 95 11.14 2.40 -13.49
N ALA A 96 10.62 1.45 -14.25
CA ALA A 96 9.82 0.35 -13.70
C ALA A 96 10.62 -0.48 -12.68
N GLY A 97 11.91 -0.77 -12.95
CA GLY A 97 12.81 -1.42 -12.00
C GLY A 97 13.07 -0.61 -10.74
N MET A 98 13.12 0.73 -10.84
CA MET A 98 13.22 1.61 -9.67
C MET A 98 11.94 1.56 -8.82
N LEU A 99 10.76 1.57 -9.45
CA LEU A 99 9.47 1.42 -8.77
C LEU A 99 9.36 0.07 -8.06
N LEU A 100 9.74 -1.02 -8.72
CA LEU A 100 9.79 -2.35 -8.13
C LEU A 100 10.59 -2.35 -6.82
N ARG A 101 11.81 -1.83 -6.85
CA ARG A 101 12.66 -1.72 -5.66
C ARG A 101 12.06 -0.82 -4.58
N MET A 102 11.40 0.26 -4.98
CA MET A 102 10.73 1.18 -4.06
C MET A 102 9.62 0.47 -3.29
N TYR A 103 8.74 -0.26 -3.98
CA TYR A 103 7.63 -0.98 -3.35
C TYR A 103 8.11 -2.15 -2.47
N ILE A 104 9.13 -2.90 -2.89
CA ILE A 104 9.73 -3.94 -2.05
C ILE A 104 10.26 -3.35 -0.75
N ARG A 105 11.05 -2.28 -0.80
CA ARG A 105 11.58 -1.62 0.40
C ARG A 105 10.52 -0.96 1.26
N TYR A 106 9.45 -0.46 0.66
CA TYR A 106 8.31 0.05 1.41
C TYR A 106 7.62 -1.07 2.18
N ALA A 107 7.35 -2.19 1.51
CA ALA A 107 6.72 -3.35 2.11
C ALA A 107 7.55 -3.93 3.28
N GLU A 108 8.87 -4.05 3.11
CA GLU A 108 9.78 -4.47 4.18
C GLU A 108 9.71 -3.55 5.40
N ARG A 109 9.69 -2.23 5.19
CA ARG A 109 9.57 -1.24 6.29
C ARG A 109 8.24 -1.29 7.00
N GLN A 110 7.17 -1.63 6.30
CA GLN A 110 5.83 -1.81 6.89
C GLN A 110 5.65 -3.20 7.53
N GLY A 111 6.63 -4.11 7.38
CA GLY A 111 6.55 -5.47 7.88
C GLY A 111 5.67 -6.39 7.04
N PHE A 112 5.39 -6.03 5.79
CA PHE A 112 4.67 -6.87 4.85
C PHE A 112 5.60 -7.95 4.28
N SER A 113 5.05 -9.16 4.07
CA SER A 113 5.74 -10.21 3.33
C SER A 113 5.59 -9.97 1.83
N VAL A 114 6.70 -9.98 1.11
CA VAL A 114 6.76 -9.74 -0.34
C VAL A 114 7.07 -11.03 -1.06
N GLU A 115 6.30 -11.33 -2.10
CA GLU A 115 6.49 -12.46 -2.99
C GLU A 115 6.47 -11.94 -4.44
N ILE A 116 7.57 -12.14 -5.18
CA ILE A 116 7.62 -11.81 -6.61
C ILE A 116 7.02 -13.00 -7.35
N LEU A 117 5.90 -12.80 -8.04
CA LEU A 117 5.20 -13.84 -8.79
C LEU A 117 5.73 -13.94 -10.21
N GLU A 118 5.97 -12.79 -10.83
CA GLU A 118 6.47 -12.70 -12.20
C GLU A 118 7.40 -11.50 -12.32
N GLU A 119 8.48 -11.67 -13.06
CA GLU A 119 9.40 -10.59 -13.41
C GLU A 119 9.93 -10.86 -14.81
N SER A 120 9.77 -9.88 -15.69
CA SER A 120 10.29 -9.88 -17.05
C SER A 120 11.34 -8.80 -17.15
N GLU A 121 12.58 -9.19 -17.41
CA GLU A 121 13.70 -8.27 -17.58
C GLU A 121 13.50 -7.38 -18.82
N GLY A 122 14.01 -6.16 -18.75
CA GLY A 122 14.10 -5.25 -19.88
C GLY A 122 15.24 -5.65 -20.83
N ASP A 123 15.21 -5.16 -22.06
CA ASP A 123 16.17 -5.53 -23.09
C ASP A 123 17.62 -5.16 -22.74
N ILE A 124 17.84 -4.03 -22.08
CA ILE A 124 19.19 -3.51 -21.74
C ILE A 124 19.30 -3.28 -20.24
N ALA A 125 18.26 -2.78 -19.60
CA ALA A 125 18.23 -2.44 -18.17
C ALA A 125 16.80 -2.43 -17.64
N GLY A 126 16.65 -2.63 -16.33
CA GLY A 126 15.35 -2.56 -15.67
C GLY A 126 14.46 -3.76 -15.97
N ILE A 127 13.15 -3.55 -15.96
CA ILE A 127 12.13 -4.57 -16.16
C ILE A 127 11.06 -4.08 -17.12
N ASN A 128 10.53 -4.98 -17.95
CA ASN A 128 9.35 -4.74 -18.78
C ASN A 128 8.07 -4.82 -17.96
N HIS A 129 7.98 -5.84 -17.12
CA HIS A 129 6.82 -6.13 -16.30
C HIS A 129 7.24 -6.84 -15.02
N ALA A 130 6.55 -6.55 -13.90
CA ALA A 130 6.67 -7.35 -12.68
C ALA A 130 5.34 -7.39 -11.94
N THR A 131 5.01 -8.55 -11.38
CA THR A 131 3.89 -8.77 -10.49
C THR A 131 4.38 -9.15 -9.11
N LEU A 132 4.01 -8.36 -8.12
CA LEU A 132 4.29 -8.58 -6.70
C LEU A 132 3.01 -8.98 -5.97
N ARG A 133 3.13 -9.91 -5.03
CA ARG A 133 2.12 -10.18 -4.02
C ARG A 133 2.61 -9.69 -2.67
N LEU A 134 1.84 -8.83 -2.04
CA LEU A 134 2.12 -8.29 -0.71
C LEU A 134 1.11 -8.83 0.30
N LYS A 135 1.62 -9.48 1.34
CA LYS A 135 0.83 -10.05 2.41
C LYS A 135 1.06 -9.25 3.70
N GLY A 136 0.00 -8.70 4.24
CA GLY A 136 0.05 -7.96 5.49
C GLY A 136 -1.28 -7.29 5.79
N ASP A 137 -1.42 -6.87 7.04
CA ASP A 137 -2.63 -6.22 7.51
C ASP A 137 -2.82 -4.86 6.82
N TYR A 138 -3.95 -4.66 6.16
CA TYR A 138 -4.25 -3.47 5.36
C TYR A 138 -3.30 -3.22 4.18
N ALA A 139 -2.62 -4.23 3.63
CA ALA A 139 -1.69 -4.05 2.52
C ALA A 139 -2.35 -3.36 1.32
N TYR A 140 -3.57 -3.79 0.94
CA TYR A 140 -4.33 -3.15 -0.13
C TYR A 140 -4.74 -1.72 0.24
N GLY A 141 -5.20 -1.48 1.46
CA GLY A 141 -5.61 -0.16 1.93
C GLY A 141 -4.51 0.89 1.77
N TYR A 142 -3.27 0.53 2.12
CA TYR A 142 -2.10 1.41 1.99
C TYR A 142 -1.72 1.71 0.54
N LEU A 143 -1.88 0.73 -0.37
CA LEU A 143 -1.30 0.79 -1.70
C LEU A 143 -2.31 1.06 -2.82
N ARG A 144 -3.61 0.94 -2.57
CA ARG A 144 -4.67 1.12 -3.59
C ARG A 144 -4.64 2.46 -4.32
N THR A 145 -4.13 3.50 -3.66
CA THR A 145 -4.03 4.84 -4.23
C THR A 145 -2.81 5.02 -5.15
N GLU A 146 -1.90 4.05 -5.17
CA GLU A 146 -0.74 4.03 -6.06
C GLU A 146 -1.10 3.64 -7.50
N THR A 147 -2.31 3.13 -7.73
CA THR A 147 -2.77 2.78 -9.08
C THR A 147 -2.77 4.01 -9.99
N GLY A 148 -1.98 3.95 -11.06
CA GLY A 148 -1.89 5.04 -12.03
C GLY A 148 -0.60 5.03 -12.83
N VAL A 149 -0.35 6.13 -13.53
CA VAL A 149 0.85 6.32 -14.33
C VAL A 149 1.85 7.17 -13.55
N HIS A 150 3.01 6.59 -13.29
CA HIS A 150 4.10 7.20 -12.56
C HIS A 150 5.10 7.83 -13.52
N ARG A 151 5.42 9.10 -13.30
CA ARG A 151 6.31 9.88 -14.16
C ARG A 151 7.65 10.12 -13.48
N LEU A 152 8.73 9.83 -14.21
CA LEU A 152 10.10 10.19 -13.82
C LEU A 152 10.65 11.25 -14.78
N VAL A 153 11.27 12.28 -14.23
CA VAL A 153 12.02 13.28 -14.99
C VAL A 153 13.42 13.40 -14.43
N ARG A 154 14.41 12.95 -15.22
CA ARG A 154 15.81 12.97 -14.80
C ARG A 154 16.75 13.19 -16.01
N HIS A 155 18.02 13.44 -15.74
CA HIS A 155 19.06 13.29 -16.75
C HIS A 155 19.26 11.80 -17.04
N SER A 156 19.23 11.44 -18.32
CA SER A 156 19.33 10.04 -18.75
C SER A 156 20.73 9.48 -18.55
N PRO A 157 20.89 8.37 -17.83
CA PRO A 157 22.17 7.67 -17.77
C PRO A 157 22.50 6.89 -19.07
N PHE A 158 21.51 6.73 -19.95
CA PHE A 158 21.64 6.01 -21.23
C PHE A 158 21.88 6.94 -22.43
N ASP A 159 21.70 8.26 -22.26
CA ASP A 159 21.96 9.25 -23.31
C ASP A 159 23.40 9.77 -23.22
N ALA A 160 24.17 9.60 -24.30
CA ALA A 160 25.55 10.05 -24.39
C ALA A 160 25.72 11.58 -24.15
N ASN A 161 24.66 12.38 -24.40
CA ASN A 161 24.66 13.82 -24.17
C ASN A 161 24.08 14.20 -22.80
N ASN A 162 23.73 13.23 -21.97
CA ASN A 162 23.15 13.45 -20.62
C ASN A 162 21.94 14.40 -20.63
N LYS A 163 21.09 14.30 -21.66
CA LYS A 163 19.89 15.11 -21.78
C LYS A 163 18.83 14.70 -20.77
N ARG A 164 17.95 15.68 -20.47
CA ARG A 164 16.82 15.44 -19.58
C ARG A 164 15.70 14.68 -20.33
N HIS A 165 15.35 13.51 -19.82
CA HIS A 165 14.30 12.66 -20.35
C HIS A 165 13.12 12.53 -19.39
N THR A 166 11.97 12.21 -19.94
CA THR A 166 10.75 11.89 -19.18
C THR A 166 10.33 10.47 -19.51
N SER A 167 10.16 9.66 -18.47
CA SER A 167 9.76 8.25 -18.58
C SER A 167 8.49 8.01 -17.80
N PHE A 168 7.71 7.04 -18.24
CA PHE A 168 6.46 6.65 -17.62
C PHE A 168 6.45 5.15 -17.34
N ALA A 169 5.85 4.76 -16.22
CA ALA A 169 5.53 3.37 -15.90
C ALA A 169 4.13 3.33 -15.30
N SER A 170 3.39 2.28 -15.60
CA SER A 170 2.05 2.06 -15.05
C SER A 170 2.16 1.14 -13.84
N VAL A 171 1.44 1.50 -12.78
CA VAL A 171 1.27 0.67 -11.58
C VAL A 171 -0.21 0.38 -11.42
N PHE A 172 -0.55 -0.87 -11.22
CA PHE A 172 -1.91 -1.30 -10.95
C PHE A 172 -1.95 -2.14 -9.68
N VAL A 173 -2.76 -1.72 -8.70
CA VAL A 173 -2.90 -2.39 -7.41
C VAL A 173 -4.31 -2.94 -7.30
N TYR A 174 -4.43 -4.24 -7.00
CA TYR A 174 -5.73 -4.90 -6.80
C TYR A 174 -5.69 -5.81 -5.58
N PRO A 175 -6.85 -5.97 -4.90
CA PRO A 175 -6.92 -6.78 -3.70
C PRO A 175 -6.82 -8.26 -4.03
N GLU A 176 -6.24 -9.03 -3.13
CA GLU A 176 -6.41 -10.47 -3.12
C GLU A 176 -7.83 -10.80 -2.65
N VAL A 177 -8.61 -11.37 -3.55
CA VAL A 177 -10.01 -11.74 -3.29
C VAL A 177 -10.04 -13.21 -2.92
N ASP A 178 -10.64 -13.53 -1.79
CA ASP A 178 -10.90 -14.92 -1.39
C ASP A 178 -12.03 -15.52 -2.22
N ASP A 179 -12.03 -16.85 -2.34
CA ASP A 179 -13.10 -17.66 -3.01
C ASP A 179 -14.48 -17.49 -2.36
N SER A 180 -14.58 -16.70 -1.29
CA SER A 180 -15.84 -16.39 -0.59
C SER A 180 -16.74 -15.43 -1.36
N ILE A 181 -16.23 -14.72 -2.38
CA ILE A 181 -17.03 -13.82 -3.21
C ILE A 181 -17.67 -14.62 -4.33
N GLU A 182 -18.96 -14.95 -4.17
CA GLU A 182 -19.75 -15.61 -5.20
C GLU A 182 -20.02 -14.64 -6.36
N ILE A 183 -19.25 -14.77 -7.45
CA ILE A 183 -19.41 -13.94 -8.65
C ILE A 183 -20.47 -14.61 -9.54
N ASN A 184 -21.68 -14.06 -9.53
CA ASN A 184 -22.76 -14.50 -10.42
C ASN A 184 -22.72 -13.67 -11.72
N ILE A 185 -22.04 -14.19 -12.74
CA ILE A 185 -21.99 -13.56 -14.05
C ILE A 185 -23.24 -13.98 -14.82
N ASN A 186 -24.15 -13.01 -15.08
CA ASN A 186 -25.27 -13.24 -15.96
C ASN A 186 -24.79 -13.44 -17.41
N PRO A 187 -24.98 -14.63 -18.02
CA PRO A 187 -24.52 -14.89 -19.39
C PRO A 187 -25.07 -13.91 -20.42
N GLY A 188 -26.26 -13.34 -20.17
CA GLY A 188 -26.88 -12.32 -21.04
C GLY A 188 -26.20 -10.95 -20.99
N ALA A 189 -25.35 -10.69 -19.99
CA ALA A 189 -24.59 -9.44 -19.87
C ALA A 189 -23.21 -9.50 -20.58
N VAL A 190 -22.80 -10.66 -21.07
CA VAL A 190 -21.54 -10.83 -21.80
C VAL A 190 -21.72 -10.32 -23.22
N SER A 191 -21.08 -9.21 -23.55
CA SER A 191 -21.12 -8.62 -24.91
C SER A 191 -20.04 -9.24 -25.79
N TYR A 192 -20.46 -9.96 -26.82
CA TYR A 192 -19.57 -10.52 -27.84
C TYR A 192 -19.56 -9.61 -29.08
N THR A 193 -18.70 -8.61 -29.10
CA THR A 193 -18.65 -7.64 -30.20
C THR A 193 -18.36 -8.26 -31.59
N HIS A 194 -17.71 -9.42 -31.61
CA HIS A 194 -17.40 -10.18 -32.85
C HIS A 194 -18.50 -11.16 -33.29
N LEU A 195 -19.48 -11.45 -32.42
CA LEU A 195 -20.58 -12.37 -32.69
C LEU A 195 -21.90 -11.68 -33.06
N THR A 196 -21.96 -10.35 -32.99
CA THR A 196 -23.19 -9.60 -33.26
C THR A 196 -23.43 -9.30 -34.77
N LEU A 197 -22.43 -9.46 -35.62
CA LEU A 197 -22.51 -9.15 -37.03
C LEU A 197 -23.22 -10.23 -37.90
N PRO A 198 -23.18 -11.54 -37.62
CA PRO A 198 -23.80 -12.55 -38.49
C PRO A 198 -25.23 -12.94 -38.12
N THR A 199 -25.81 -12.43 -37.05
CA THR A 199 -27.08 -12.94 -36.50
C THR A 199 -28.31 -12.11 -36.82
N THR A 200 -28.20 -11.05 -37.63
CA THR A 200 -29.38 -10.38 -38.21
C THR A 200 -29.83 -11.17 -39.44
N PRO A 201 -30.90 -11.97 -39.37
CA PRO A 201 -31.49 -12.51 -40.57
C PRO A 201 -32.04 -11.34 -41.36
N TYR A 202 -31.59 -11.21 -42.61
CA TYR A 202 -32.25 -10.36 -43.56
C TYR A 202 -33.65 -10.93 -43.80
N VAL A 203 -34.66 -10.22 -43.36
CA VAL A 203 -36.07 -10.43 -43.76
C VAL A 203 -36.33 -9.57 -44.97
#